data_8a809348f4ae0314c64d36d12658bdab
#
_entry.id   8a809348f4ae0314c64d36d12658bdab
#
_cell.length_a   1.000
_cell.length_b   1.000
_cell.length_c   1.000
_cell.angle_alpha   90.00
_cell.angle_beta   90.00
_cell.angle_gamma   90.00
#
_symmetry.space_group_name_H-M   'P 1'
#
loop_
_entity.id
_entity.type
_entity.pdbx_description
1 polymer ?
#
loop_
_entity_poly.entity_id
_entity_poly.type
_entity_poly.pdbx_seq_one_letter_code
_entity_poly.pdbx_strand_id
1 'polypeptide(L)'
;MPLGFYLSDIVMLLAALVAAVSAWRQGHAAIVPRWRLLLPGVLATIATIGLISFPRPIELLNPEMHLIGAACFLVGGARGAFMGMESDQAWGLVRVQDSRDGVWAALALALFATLNFAAEMITQNVNPYMISVELLMTIPGSYLMGRSLVSWIRAGRMVHADLRD
;
A
#
# COMPACT_ATOMS: atom_id res chain seq x y z
N MET A 1 30.95 -1.32 1.05
CA MET A 1 29.58 -0.84 1.42
C MET A 1 29.05 -1.71 2.53
N PRO A 2 28.43 -1.18 3.59
CA PRO A 2 27.93 -2.01 4.66
C PRO A 2 26.72 -2.82 4.17
N LEU A 3 26.76 -4.13 4.40
CA LEU A 3 25.69 -5.10 4.08
C LEU A 3 24.30 -4.71 4.60
N GLY A 4 24.22 -3.74 5.52
CA GLY A 4 22.96 -3.29 6.12
C GLY A 4 22.02 -2.55 5.17
N PHE A 5 22.53 -1.83 4.18
CA PHE A 5 21.69 -1.12 3.22
C PHE A 5 20.91 -2.08 2.31
N TYR A 6 21.56 -3.11 1.80
CA TYR A 6 20.90 -4.09 0.93
C TYR A 6 19.84 -4.94 1.65
N LEU A 7 20.01 -5.20 2.95
CA LEU A 7 19.05 -5.98 3.72
C LEU A 7 17.73 -5.20 3.91
N SER A 8 17.83 -3.89 4.21
CA SER A 8 16.63 -3.05 4.34
C SER A 8 15.83 -2.99 3.05
N ASP A 9 16.52 -2.80 1.91
CA ASP A 9 15.88 -2.68 0.61
C ASP A 9 15.18 -3.98 0.19
N ILE A 10 15.80 -5.12 0.46
CA ILE A 10 15.18 -6.43 0.26
C ILE A 10 13.93 -6.59 1.13
N VAL A 11 13.98 -6.21 2.40
CA VAL A 11 12.83 -6.29 3.32
C VAL A 11 11.69 -5.39 2.83
N MET A 12 12.00 -4.16 2.37
CA MET A 12 10.98 -3.23 1.85
C MET A 12 10.40 -3.71 0.51
N LEU A 13 11.22 -4.27 -0.37
CA LEU A 13 10.75 -4.89 -1.61
C LEU A 13 9.82 -6.08 -1.30
N LEU A 14 10.20 -6.94 -0.35
CA LEU A 14 9.33 -8.04 0.09
C LEU A 14 8.02 -7.52 0.67
N ALA A 15 8.04 -6.45 1.46
CA ALA A 15 6.82 -5.83 1.99
C ALA A 15 5.91 -5.33 0.85
N ALA A 16 6.44 -4.69 -0.19
CA ALA A 16 5.70 -4.25 -1.36
C ALA A 16 5.09 -5.44 -2.14
N LEU A 17 5.85 -6.53 -2.31
CA LEU A 17 5.36 -7.75 -2.97
C LEU A 17 4.24 -8.43 -2.16
N VAL A 18 4.39 -8.53 -0.83
CA VAL A 18 3.34 -9.08 0.04
C VAL A 18 2.10 -8.19 0.04
N ALA A 19 2.26 -6.85 -0.03
CA ALA A 19 1.14 -5.93 -0.22
C ALA A 19 0.40 -6.23 -1.54
N ALA A 20 1.13 -6.47 -2.64
CA ALA A 20 0.54 -6.80 -3.94
C ALA A 20 -0.22 -8.13 -3.90
N VAL A 21 0.35 -9.18 -3.30
CA VAL A 21 -0.32 -10.48 -3.14
C VAL A 21 -1.57 -10.37 -2.26
N SER A 22 -1.51 -9.59 -1.19
CA SER A 22 -2.66 -9.38 -0.30
C SER A 22 -3.77 -8.58 -0.97
N ALA A 23 -3.44 -7.55 -1.75
CA ALA A 23 -4.38 -6.79 -2.55
C ALA A 23 -5.01 -7.65 -3.66
N TRP A 24 -4.22 -8.50 -4.32
CA TRP A 24 -4.71 -9.46 -5.32
C TRP A 24 -5.80 -10.38 -4.75
N ARG A 25 -5.55 -10.96 -3.57
CA ARG A 25 -6.54 -11.81 -2.89
C ARG A 25 -7.82 -11.08 -2.53
N GLN A 26 -7.75 -9.82 -2.17
CA GLN A 26 -8.92 -8.99 -1.88
C GLN A 26 -9.70 -8.58 -3.15
N GLY A 27 -9.02 -8.48 -4.29
CA GLY A 27 -9.61 -8.07 -5.56
C GLY A 27 -10.53 -9.10 -6.22
N HIS A 28 -10.62 -10.33 -5.69
CA HIS A 28 -11.38 -11.44 -6.31
C HIS A 28 -12.64 -11.80 -5.51
N ALA A 29 -13.41 -10.86 -5.07
CA ALA A 29 -14.68 -11.04 -4.35
C ALA A 29 -14.58 -12.06 -3.18
N ALA A 30 -13.43 -12.11 -2.52
CA ALA A 30 -13.15 -13.08 -1.47
C ALA A 30 -13.79 -12.66 -0.15
N ILE A 31 -14.25 -13.64 0.62
CA ILE A 31 -14.60 -13.46 2.03
C ILE A 31 -13.29 -13.47 2.82
N VAL A 32 -12.96 -12.34 3.46
CA VAL A 32 -11.72 -12.17 4.21
C VAL A 32 -12.00 -11.70 5.65
N PRO A 33 -11.16 -12.07 6.63
CA PRO A 33 -11.26 -11.47 7.95
C PRO A 33 -11.04 -9.97 7.89
N ARG A 34 -11.80 -9.20 8.65
CA ARG A 34 -11.79 -7.73 8.66
C ARG A 34 -10.38 -7.13 8.80
N TRP A 35 -9.53 -7.70 9.66
CA TRP A 35 -8.16 -7.20 9.86
C TRP A 35 -7.29 -7.27 8.59
N ARG A 36 -7.57 -8.23 7.69
CA ARG A 36 -6.83 -8.35 6.43
C ARG A 36 -7.08 -7.18 5.49
N LEU A 37 -8.17 -6.42 5.66
CA LEU A 37 -8.41 -5.21 4.87
C LEU A 37 -7.33 -4.15 5.08
N LEU A 38 -6.72 -4.10 6.28
CA LEU A 38 -5.62 -3.18 6.59
C LEU A 38 -4.28 -3.60 5.99
N LEU A 39 -4.09 -4.89 5.74
CA LEU A 39 -2.79 -5.47 5.42
C LEU A 39 -2.11 -4.80 4.21
N PRO A 40 -2.78 -4.63 3.03
CA PRO A 40 -2.14 -4.00 1.88
C PRO A 40 -1.72 -2.56 2.17
N GLY A 41 -2.55 -1.79 2.89
CA GLY A 41 -2.25 -0.40 3.24
C GLY A 41 -1.07 -0.27 4.18
N VAL A 42 -1.05 -1.05 5.26
CA VAL A 42 0.04 -1.04 6.25
C VAL A 42 1.36 -1.47 5.61
N LEU A 43 1.37 -2.57 4.85
CA LEU A 43 2.57 -3.04 4.17
C LEU A 43 3.07 -2.06 3.11
N ALA A 44 2.15 -1.45 2.36
CA ALA A 44 2.49 -0.42 1.37
C ALA A 44 3.11 0.82 2.05
N THR A 45 2.56 1.25 3.18
CA THR A 45 3.11 2.38 3.96
C THR A 45 4.49 2.06 4.50
N ILE A 46 4.68 0.89 5.08
CA ILE A 46 5.99 0.44 5.57
C ILE A 46 7.02 0.41 4.43
N ALA A 47 6.66 -0.18 3.29
CA ALA A 47 7.52 -0.22 2.12
C ALA A 47 7.88 1.18 1.62
N THR A 48 6.89 2.07 1.48
CA THR A 48 7.09 3.44 0.99
C THR A 48 7.97 4.24 1.95
N ILE A 49 7.64 4.27 3.25
CA ILE A 49 8.43 4.99 4.25
C ILE A 49 9.84 4.43 4.34
N GLY A 50 9.99 3.10 4.35
CA GLY A 50 11.29 2.46 4.44
C GLY A 50 12.18 2.79 3.26
N LEU A 51 11.67 2.69 2.03
CA LEU A 51 12.43 2.99 0.81
C LEU A 51 12.84 4.47 0.71
N ILE A 52 12.02 5.39 1.26
CA ILE A 52 12.34 6.83 1.28
C ILE A 52 13.32 7.16 2.42
N SER A 53 13.11 6.59 3.61
CA SER A 53 13.84 6.99 4.84
C SER A 53 15.27 6.49 4.88
N PHE A 54 15.55 5.31 4.34
CA PHE A 54 16.87 4.71 4.47
C PHE A 54 17.95 5.40 3.61
N PRO A 55 17.71 5.77 2.33
CA PRO A 55 18.72 6.46 1.55
C PRO A 55 18.88 7.94 1.93
N ARG A 56 17.78 8.64 2.34
CA ARG A 56 17.81 10.08 2.57
C ARG A 56 16.73 10.58 3.54
N PRO A 57 16.97 10.57 4.85
CA PRO A 57 15.97 11.01 5.83
C PRO A 57 15.51 12.46 5.66
N ILE A 58 16.29 13.30 4.98
CA ILE A 58 15.95 14.73 4.75
C ILE A 58 14.78 14.89 3.77
N GLU A 59 14.60 13.96 2.87
CA GLU A 59 13.54 14.03 1.84
C GLU A 59 12.14 13.77 2.41
N LEU A 60 12.04 13.07 3.54
CA LEU A 60 10.78 12.96 4.29
C LEU A 60 10.21 14.32 4.72
N LEU A 61 11.02 15.39 4.73
CA LEU A 61 10.60 16.74 5.06
C LEU A 61 10.12 17.55 3.85
N ASN A 62 10.11 16.96 2.64
CA ASN A 62 9.65 17.67 1.45
C ASN A 62 8.13 17.91 1.51
N PRO A 63 7.67 19.17 1.58
CA PRO A 63 6.26 19.49 1.69
C PRO A 63 5.43 19.04 0.48
N GLU A 64 6.04 18.97 -0.70
CA GLU A 64 5.36 18.48 -1.92
C GLU A 64 4.99 16.99 -1.81
N MET A 65 5.89 16.17 -1.26
CA MET A 65 5.61 14.76 -1.03
C MET A 65 4.45 14.55 -0.05
N HIS A 66 4.40 15.36 1.02
CA HIS A 66 3.31 15.31 1.99
C HIS A 66 1.98 15.73 1.36
N LEU A 67 1.97 16.78 0.54
CA LEU A 67 0.77 17.25 -0.13
C LEU A 67 0.23 16.18 -1.10
N ILE A 68 1.10 15.60 -1.93
CA ILE A 68 0.74 14.54 -2.86
C ILE A 68 0.29 13.29 -2.11
N GLY A 69 1.02 12.90 -1.07
CA GLY A 69 0.65 11.78 -0.22
C GLY A 69 -0.72 11.96 0.42
N ALA A 70 -0.99 13.14 0.97
CA ALA A 70 -2.29 13.48 1.57
C ALA A 70 -3.42 13.44 0.53
N ALA A 71 -3.21 14.01 -0.65
CA ALA A 71 -4.20 13.97 -1.74
C ALA A 71 -4.50 12.53 -2.17
N CYS A 72 -3.47 11.71 -2.39
CA CYS A 72 -3.64 10.31 -2.75
C CYS A 72 -4.30 9.48 -1.64
N PHE A 73 -3.98 9.76 -0.38
CA PHE A 73 -4.64 9.15 0.78
C PHE A 73 -6.13 9.47 0.80
N LEU A 74 -6.53 10.72 0.56
CA LEU A 74 -7.93 11.13 0.50
C LEU A 74 -8.67 10.46 -0.67
N VAL A 75 -8.05 10.39 -1.85
CA VAL A 75 -8.63 9.68 -3.01
C VAL A 75 -8.80 8.19 -2.71
N GLY A 76 -7.80 7.55 -2.13
CA GLY A 76 -7.88 6.16 -1.69
C GLY A 76 -8.97 5.95 -0.63
N GLY A 77 -9.06 6.87 0.34
CA GLY A 77 -10.10 6.87 1.37
C GLY A 77 -11.51 7.00 0.77
N ALA A 78 -11.72 7.94 -0.15
CA ALA A 78 -12.98 8.09 -0.87
C ALA A 78 -13.32 6.80 -1.61
N ARG A 79 -12.37 6.19 -2.31
CA ARG A 79 -12.57 4.89 -2.98
C ARG A 79 -12.97 3.79 -1.99
N GLY A 80 -12.31 3.70 -0.83
CA GLY A 80 -12.68 2.76 0.25
C GLY A 80 -14.08 3.00 0.81
N ALA A 81 -14.54 4.26 0.84
CA ALA A 81 -15.89 4.61 1.29
C ALA A 81 -16.98 4.18 0.30
N PHE A 82 -16.71 4.22 -1.00
CA PHE A 82 -17.69 3.89 -2.05
C PHE A 82 -17.62 2.44 -2.52
N MET A 83 -16.65 1.65 -2.06
CA MET A 83 -16.51 0.25 -2.44
C MET A 83 -17.66 -0.59 -1.89
N GLY A 84 -18.28 -1.44 -2.71
CA GLY A 84 -19.29 -2.39 -2.27
C GLY A 84 -18.70 -3.42 -1.30
N MET A 85 -19.28 -3.54 -0.11
CA MET A 85 -18.86 -4.49 0.92
C MET A 85 -20.06 -4.98 1.70
N GLU A 86 -19.99 -6.22 2.18
CA GLU A 86 -20.90 -6.83 3.14
C GLU A 86 -20.10 -7.31 4.34
N SER A 87 -20.61 -7.15 5.55
CA SER A 87 -19.88 -7.50 6.77
C SER A 87 -20.71 -8.42 7.65
N ASP A 88 -20.12 -9.56 7.99
CA ASP A 88 -20.60 -10.44 9.05
C ASP A 88 -19.89 -10.09 10.35
N GLN A 89 -20.58 -9.33 11.20
CA GLN A 89 -20.00 -8.85 12.47
C GLN A 89 -19.81 -9.97 13.49
N ALA A 90 -20.63 -11.03 13.43
CA ALA A 90 -20.54 -12.15 14.37
C ALA A 90 -19.23 -12.93 14.19
N TRP A 91 -18.74 -13.03 12.98
CA TRP A 91 -17.53 -13.78 12.63
C TRP A 91 -16.35 -12.90 12.23
N GLY A 92 -16.55 -11.57 12.20
CA GLY A 92 -15.53 -10.63 11.77
C GLY A 92 -15.09 -10.83 10.30
N LEU A 93 -16.01 -11.34 9.47
CA LEU A 93 -15.79 -11.61 8.05
C LEU A 93 -16.34 -10.45 7.22
N VAL A 94 -15.68 -10.19 6.10
CA VAL A 94 -16.09 -9.16 5.14
C VAL A 94 -16.00 -9.74 3.74
N ARG A 95 -17.11 -9.64 3.00
CA ARG A 95 -17.12 -9.87 1.55
C ARG A 95 -16.86 -8.55 0.85
N VAL A 96 -15.80 -8.49 0.08
CA VAL A 96 -15.44 -7.33 -0.72
C VAL A 96 -15.87 -7.57 -2.15
N GLN A 97 -16.58 -6.61 -2.75
CA GLN A 97 -16.93 -6.67 -4.16
C GLN A 97 -15.67 -6.65 -5.02
N ASP A 98 -15.69 -7.33 -6.17
CA ASP A 98 -14.56 -7.35 -7.12
C ASP A 98 -14.11 -5.91 -7.46
N SER A 99 -12.89 -5.61 -7.10
CA SER A 99 -12.31 -4.26 -7.25
C SER A 99 -10.82 -4.37 -7.54
N ARG A 100 -10.45 -4.07 -8.78
CA ARG A 100 -9.07 -4.22 -9.28
C ARG A 100 -8.18 -3.00 -9.01
N ASP A 101 -8.76 -1.87 -8.58
CA ASP A 101 -8.02 -0.64 -8.33
C ASP A 101 -6.91 -0.80 -7.27
N GLY A 102 -7.19 -1.48 -6.17
CA GLY A 102 -6.20 -1.79 -5.15
C GLY A 102 -5.09 -2.71 -5.65
N VAL A 103 -5.42 -3.64 -6.55
CA VAL A 103 -4.45 -4.53 -7.19
C VAL A 103 -3.50 -3.74 -8.07
N TRP A 104 -4.03 -2.84 -8.92
CA TRP A 104 -3.21 -2.01 -9.79
C TRP A 104 -2.30 -1.07 -9.00
N ALA A 105 -2.82 -0.44 -7.93
CA ALA A 105 -2.00 0.41 -7.07
C ALA A 105 -0.87 -0.39 -6.39
N ALA A 106 -1.15 -1.60 -5.90
CA ALA A 106 -0.16 -2.43 -5.25
C ALA A 106 0.89 -2.98 -6.24
N LEU A 107 0.49 -3.31 -7.48
CA LEU A 107 1.41 -3.69 -8.54
C LEU A 107 2.30 -2.52 -8.96
N ALA A 108 1.75 -1.30 -9.05
CA ALA A 108 2.55 -0.10 -9.33
C ALA A 108 3.59 0.14 -8.23
N LEU A 109 3.21 0.01 -6.96
CA LEU A 109 4.15 0.11 -5.85
C LEU A 109 5.26 -0.93 -5.94
N ALA A 110 4.92 -2.19 -6.19
CA ALA A 110 5.90 -3.28 -6.32
C ALA A 110 6.85 -3.05 -7.53
N LEU A 111 6.31 -2.55 -8.64
CA LEU A 111 7.11 -2.19 -9.81
C LEU A 111 8.12 -1.07 -9.48
N PHE A 112 7.64 0.03 -8.87
CA PHE A 112 8.53 1.14 -8.51
C PHE A 112 9.57 0.74 -7.48
N ALA A 113 9.20 -0.08 -6.48
CA ALA A 113 10.15 -0.63 -5.52
C ALA A 113 11.22 -1.49 -6.20
N THR A 114 10.83 -2.32 -7.18
CA THR A 114 11.76 -3.15 -7.95
C THR A 114 12.69 -2.30 -8.82
N LEU A 115 12.16 -1.27 -9.47
CA LEU A 115 12.95 -0.35 -10.29
C LEU A 115 13.94 0.45 -9.44
N ASN A 116 13.53 0.90 -8.26
CA ASN A 116 14.42 1.58 -7.31
C ASN A 116 15.56 0.65 -6.89
N PHE A 117 15.25 -0.56 -6.46
CA PHE A 117 16.24 -1.56 -6.07
C PHE A 117 17.23 -1.87 -7.21
N ALA A 118 16.71 -2.06 -8.44
CA ALA A 118 17.55 -2.31 -9.61
C ALA A 118 18.46 -1.10 -9.95
N ALA A 119 17.92 0.12 -9.84
CA ALA A 119 18.71 1.34 -10.09
C ALA A 119 19.85 1.49 -9.08
N GLU A 120 19.61 1.21 -7.79
CA GLU A 120 20.65 1.24 -6.75
C GLU A 120 21.76 0.21 -7.01
N MET A 121 21.39 -1.00 -7.45
CA MET A 121 22.36 -2.04 -7.80
C MET A 121 23.25 -1.68 -8.98
N ILE A 122 22.72 -0.98 -9.98
CA ILE A 122 23.44 -0.64 -11.22
C ILE A 122 24.32 0.60 -11.04
N THR A 123 23.81 1.64 -10.36
CA THR A 123 24.46 2.96 -10.41
C THR A 123 25.51 3.17 -9.35
N GLN A 124 25.55 2.39 -8.26
CA GLN A 124 26.43 2.56 -7.10
C GLN A 124 26.62 4.02 -6.62
N ASN A 125 26.06 4.99 -7.34
CA ASN A 125 26.09 6.42 -7.09
C ASN A 125 24.63 6.92 -7.00
N VAL A 126 24.43 7.89 -6.13
CA VAL A 126 23.15 8.58 -5.97
C VAL A 126 22.69 9.16 -7.30
N ASN A 127 21.68 8.55 -7.88
CA ASN A 127 21.14 8.99 -9.17
C ASN A 127 20.28 10.25 -8.93
N PRO A 128 20.48 11.37 -9.66
CA PRO A 128 19.62 12.56 -9.54
C PRO A 128 18.15 12.29 -9.90
N TYR A 129 17.85 11.20 -10.58
CA TYR A 129 16.46 10.77 -10.91
C TYR A 129 15.76 10.02 -9.76
N MET A 130 16.42 9.73 -8.64
CA MET A 130 15.81 9.05 -7.48
C MET A 130 14.63 9.82 -6.87
N ILE A 131 14.70 11.14 -6.83
CA ILE A 131 13.60 11.99 -6.33
C ILE A 131 12.27 11.68 -7.02
N SER A 132 12.32 11.44 -8.34
CA SER A 132 11.13 11.11 -9.11
C SER A 132 10.55 9.73 -8.77
N VAL A 133 11.38 8.75 -8.46
CA VAL A 133 10.95 7.39 -8.10
C VAL A 133 10.31 7.36 -6.71
N GLU A 134 10.87 8.08 -5.75
CA GLU A 134 10.32 8.23 -4.40
C GLU A 134 8.93 8.88 -4.41
N LEU A 135 8.76 9.93 -5.20
CA LEU A 135 7.47 10.55 -5.42
C LEU A 135 6.46 9.56 -6.03
N LEU A 136 6.89 8.79 -7.03
CA LEU A 136 6.06 7.79 -7.68
C LEU A 136 5.64 6.67 -6.72
N MET A 137 6.48 6.27 -5.75
CA MET A 137 6.12 5.29 -4.72
C MET A 137 5.14 5.85 -3.69
N THR A 138 5.23 7.15 -3.38
CA THR A 138 4.34 7.82 -2.43
C THR A 138 2.87 7.78 -2.89
N ILE A 139 2.62 7.88 -4.19
CA ILE A 139 1.28 7.88 -4.78
C ILE A 139 0.53 6.57 -4.46
N PRO A 140 0.98 5.39 -4.91
CA PRO A 140 0.27 4.14 -4.66
C PRO A 140 0.30 3.72 -3.18
N GLY A 141 1.37 4.03 -2.44
CA GLY A 141 1.47 3.73 -1.02
C GLY A 141 0.42 4.46 -0.19
N SER A 142 0.31 5.77 -0.37
CA SER A 142 -0.70 6.60 0.32
C SER A 142 -2.13 6.25 -0.12
N TYR A 143 -2.36 6.00 -1.40
CA TYR A 143 -3.65 5.55 -1.91
C TYR A 143 -4.11 4.24 -1.24
N LEU A 144 -3.23 3.23 -1.19
CA LEU A 144 -3.54 1.94 -0.56
C LEU A 144 -3.83 2.08 0.93
N MET A 145 -3.09 2.94 1.62
CA MET A 145 -3.32 3.18 3.05
C MET A 145 -4.68 3.83 3.28
N GLY A 146 -5.02 4.90 2.55
CA GLY A 146 -6.31 5.57 2.64
C GLY A 146 -7.48 4.62 2.35
N ARG A 147 -7.38 3.86 1.25
CA ARG A 147 -8.38 2.86 0.86
C ARG A 147 -8.56 1.79 1.93
N SER A 148 -7.48 1.20 2.41
CA SER A 148 -7.50 0.12 3.39
C SER A 148 -8.05 0.57 4.74
N LEU A 149 -7.65 1.75 5.21
CA LEU A 149 -8.09 2.30 6.49
C LEU A 149 -9.60 2.59 6.48
N VAL A 150 -10.08 3.30 5.46
CA VAL A 150 -11.51 3.64 5.36
C VAL A 150 -12.37 2.39 5.17
N SER A 151 -11.93 1.44 4.35
CA SER A 151 -12.62 0.15 4.18
C SER A 151 -12.71 -0.63 5.50
N TRP A 152 -11.64 -0.67 6.28
CA TRP A 152 -11.61 -1.33 7.58
C TRP A 152 -12.53 -0.66 8.61
N ILE A 153 -12.51 0.68 8.70
CA ILE A 153 -13.40 1.44 9.59
C ILE A 153 -14.85 1.18 9.21
N ARG A 154 -15.18 1.29 7.93
CA ARG A 154 -16.53 1.10 7.41
C ARG A 154 -17.05 -0.31 7.66
N ALA A 155 -16.23 -1.35 7.41
CA ALA A 155 -16.60 -2.74 7.67
C ALA A 155 -17.04 -2.98 9.13
N GLY A 156 -16.50 -2.22 10.09
CA GLY A 156 -16.91 -2.30 11.49
C GLY A 156 -18.19 -1.55 11.85
N ARG A 157 -18.73 -0.74 10.94
CA ARG A 157 -19.95 0.07 11.15
C ARG A 157 -21.14 -0.39 10.29
N MET A 158 -20.92 -1.39 9.41
CA MET A 158 -21.98 -1.90 8.53
C MET A 158 -22.98 -2.74 9.31
N VAL A 159 -24.21 -2.79 8.78
CA VAL A 159 -25.24 -3.70 9.28
C VAL A 159 -24.78 -5.13 9.06
N HIS A 160 -25.08 -6.00 10.04
CA HIS A 160 -24.74 -7.42 9.96
C HIS A 160 -25.43 -8.07 8.76
N ALA A 161 -24.63 -8.77 7.94
CA ALA A 161 -25.09 -9.64 6.85
C ALA A 161 -24.56 -11.05 7.13
N ASP A 162 -25.41 -12.07 7.01
CA ASP A 162 -24.96 -13.47 7.10
C ASP A 162 -24.20 -13.82 5.82
N LEU A 163 -22.94 -14.18 5.94
CA LEU A 163 -22.06 -14.53 4.82
C LEU A 163 -21.80 -16.05 4.72
N ARG A 164 -22.57 -16.88 5.44
CA ARG A 164 -22.39 -18.33 5.50
C ARG A 164 -23.20 -19.11 4.46
N ASP A 165 -24.12 -18.45 3.76
CA ASP A 165 -24.97 -19.08 2.73
C ASP A 165 -24.29 -19.08 1.35
#